data_996c59af81b68c448f476feacbee78a7
#
_entry.id   996c59af81b68c448f476feacbee78a7
#
_cell.length_a   1.000
_cell.length_b   1.000
_cell.length_c   1.000
_cell.angle_alpha   90.00
_cell.angle_beta   90.00
_cell.angle_gamma   90.00
#
_symmetry.space_group_name_H-M   'P 1'
#
loop_
_entity.id
_entity.type
_entity.pdbx_description
1 polymer ?
#
loop_
_entity_poly.entity_id
_entity_poly.type
_entity_poly.pdbx_seq_one_letter_code
_entity_poly.pdbx_strand_id
1 'polypeptide(L)'
;MVPKVEDVVYVTQYRPIACCNVLYKLISKLQCSRLKLVLPELISENQGAFVGGRSIMENIMVCQDMLKNYNNKRKASKCTVKVDLRKAYDSVHWSFIRDMLMALNFPNQFVRLVMECISTPSFSIMINGGMHRFFKGKRGVRQGDPVSPLLFVIGIEYLSRLLKKVSKLRGFRFHQGCRQLGLTHLVFADDLMLFGHGDKRTFSLFVRALRTFEKVSGLCANSNKTAVYFGSMEEGLK
;
A
#
# COMPACT_ATOMS: atom_id res chain seq x y z
N MET A 1 -13.68 17.22 -7.18
CA MET A 1 -14.20 15.83 -7.23
C MET A 1 -14.12 15.34 -8.66
N VAL A 2 -13.53 14.16 -8.91
CA VAL A 2 -13.38 13.57 -10.27
C VAL A 2 -14.15 12.24 -10.29
N PRO A 3 -15.02 11.98 -11.28
CA PRO A 3 -15.77 10.74 -11.37
C PRO A 3 -14.85 9.53 -11.61
N LYS A 4 -15.19 8.38 -11.06
CA LYS A 4 -14.51 7.09 -11.28
C LYS A 4 -15.18 6.27 -12.38
N VAL A 5 -16.43 6.56 -12.67
CA VAL A 5 -17.30 5.89 -13.64
C VAL A 5 -18.05 6.95 -14.45
N GLU A 6 -18.52 6.61 -15.64
CA GLU A 6 -19.23 7.56 -16.53
C GLU A 6 -20.55 8.03 -15.91
N ASP A 7 -21.38 7.10 -15.41
CA ASP A 7 -22.66 7.40 -14.78
C ASP A 7 -22.55 7.35 -13.25
N VAL A 8 -22.31 8.52 -12.65
CA VAL A 8 -22.12 8.62 -11.21
C VAL A 8 -23.46 8.81 -10.50
N VAL A 9 -23.84 7.84 -9.67
CA VAL A 9 -25.06 7.89 -8.84
C VAL A 9 -24.73 8.23 -7.38
N TYR A 10 -23.58 7.77 -6.87
CA TYR A 10 -23.21 7.91 -5.45
C TYR A 10 -21.95 8.76 -5.27
N VAL A 11 -21.87 9.52 -4.18
CA VAL A 11 -20.69 10.32 -3.79
C VAL A 11 -19.42 9.44 -3.66
N THR A 12 -19.55 8.18 -3.28
CA THR A 12 -18.43 7.23 -3.19
C THR A 12 -17.78 6.90 -4.52
N GLN A 13 -18.44 7.18 -5.63
CA GLN A 13 -17.94 7.00 -7.00
C GLN A 13 -17.08 8.17 -7.48
N TYR A 14 -16.87 9.20 -6.66
CA TYR A 14 -15.90 10.26 -6.94
C TYR A 14 -14.56 10.02 -6.24
N ARG A 15 -13.49 10.56 -6.84
CA ARG A 15 -12.18 10.73 -6.20
C ARG A 15 -12.05 12.17 -5.73
N PRO A 16 -11.76 12.41 -4.45
CA PRO A 16 -11.43 13.75 -3.98
C PRO A 16 -9.99 14.08 -4.40
N ILE A 17 -9.83 14.97 -5.38
CA ILE A 17 -8.52 15.49 -5.77
C ILE A 17 -8.29 16.81 -5.05
N ALA A 18 -7.19 16.93 -4.32
CA ALA A 18 -6.83 18.14 -3.59
C ALA A 18 -6.12 19.15 -4.50
N CYS A 19 -6.72 20.31 -4.69
CA CYS A 19 -6.10 21.45 -5.37
C CYS A 19 -5.33 22.27 -4.33
N CYS A 20 -4.08 21.90 -4.06
CA CYS A 20 -3.23 22.61 -3.12
C CYS A 20 -2.83 24.00 -3.67
N ASN A 21 -2.64 24.99 -2.80
CA ASN A 21 -2.10 26.28 -3.20
C ASN A 21 -0.64 26.18 -3.69
N VAL A 22 -0.18 27.20 -4.42
CA VAL A 22 1.12 27.16 -5.10
C VAL A 22 2.27 27.06 -4.09
N LEU A 23 2.26 27.86 -3.02
CA LEU A 23 3.31 27.83 -1.99
C LEU A 23 3.42 26.47 -1.33
N TYR A 24 2.28 25.88 -0.99
CA TYR A 24 2.27 24.54 -0.43
C TYR A 24 2.84 23.49 -1.43
N LYS A 25 2.46 23.58 -2.71
CA LYS A 25 3.00 22.67 -3.74
C LYS A 25 4.52 22.78 -3.87
N LEU A 26 5.09 23.97 -3.75
CA LEU A 26 6.54 24.17 -3.78
C LEU A 26 7.22 23.47 -2.59
N ILE A 27 6.69 23.67 -1.37
CA ILE A 27 7.21 23.03 -0.15
C ILE A 27 7.10 21.51 -0.26
N SER A 28 5.95 20.99 -0.66
CA SER A 28 5.71 19.55 -0.83
C SER A 28 6.62 18.97 -1.91
N LYS A 29 6.83 19.66 -3.03
CA LYS A 29 7.72 19.20 -4.10
C LYS A 29 9.19 19.18 -3.64
N LEU A 30 9.62 20.12 -2.81
CA LEU A 30 10.95 20.13 -2.22
C LEU A 30 11.15 18.91 -1.29
N GLN A 31 10.18 18.64 -0.42
CA GLN A 31 10.20 17.45 0.43
C GLN A 31 10.21 16.17 -0.41
N CYS A 32 9.38 16.11 -1.45
CA CYS A 32 9.33 14.99 -2.39
C CYS A 32 10.70 14.74 -3.06
N SER A 33 11.37 15.80 -3.53
CA SER A 33 12.70 15.68 -4.17
C SER A 33 13.74 15.12 -3.20
N ARG A 34 13.74 15.56 -1.94
CA ARG A 34 14.64 15.04 -0.90
C ARG A 34 14.35 13.58 -0.54
N LEU A 35 13.08 13.22 -0.39
CA LEU A 35 12.69 11.83 -0.12
C LEU A 35 13.11 10.88 -1.24
N LYS A 36 12.94 11.27 -2.51
CA LYS A 36 13.30 10.46 -3.66
C LYS A 36 14.77 10.01 -3.67
N LEU A 37 15.67 10.79 -3.08
CA LEU A 37 17.09 10.46 -3.02
C LEU A 37 17.38 9.28 -2.08
N VAL A 38 16.63 9.15 -1.00
CA VAL A 38 16.89 8.15 0.07
C VAL A 38 15.94 6.94 0.00
N LEU A 39 14.81 7.05 -0.70
CA LEU A 39 13.83 5.96 -0.79
C LEU A 39 14.38 4.65 -1.37
N PRO A 40 15.26 4.64 -2.40
CA PRO A 40 15.79 3.39 -2.94
C PRO A 40 16.52 2.53 -1.91
N GLU A 41 17.15 3.15 -0.90
CA GLU A 41 17.88 2.47 0.17
C GLU A 41 16.95 2.04 1.33
N LEU A 42 15.85 2.76 1.54
CA LEU A 42 14.95 2.55 2.69
C LEU A 42 13.82 1.57 2.40
N ILE A 43 13.39 1.51 1.13
CA ILE A 43 12.20 0.75 0.71
C ILE A 43 12.61 -0.59 0.13
N SER A 44 12.01 -1.66 0.64
CA SER A 44 12.22 -3.04 0.18
C SER A 44 11.97 -3.18 -1.33
N GLU A 45 12.72 -4.06 -2.00
CA GLU A 45 12.63 -4.32 -3.45
C GLU A 45 11.22 -4.78 -3.91
N ASN A 46 10.43 -5.30 -2.99
CA ASN A 46 9.04 -5.73 -3.22
C ASN A 46 8.10 -4.60 -3.69
N GLN A 47 8.44 -3.33 -3.41
CA GLN A 47 7.67 -2.16 -3.84
C GLN A 47 8.19 -1.62 -5.16
N GLY A 48 7.37 -1.70 -6.22
CA GLY A 48 7.72 -1.24 -7.57
C GLY A 48 7.27 0.19 -7.89
N ALA A 49 6.43 0.83 -7.05
CA ALA A 49 5.87 2.14 -7.35
C ALA A 49 6.63 3.27 -6.65
N PHE A 50 6.76 4.43 -7.32
CA PHE A 50 7.26 5.71 -6.78
C PHE A 50 8.71 5.68 -6.27
N VAL A 51 9.45 4.61 -6.45
CA VAL A 51 10.87 4.46 -6.09
C VAL A 51 11.70 4.51 -7.36
N GLY A 52 12.73 5.35 -7.38
CA GLY A 52 13.60 5.52 -8.56
C GLY A 52 14.25 4.21 -8.98
N GLY A 53 14.36 3.99 -10.29
CA GLY A 53 15.02 2.81 -10.86
C GLY A 53 14.19 1.52 -10.88
N ARG A 54 12.92 1.54 -10.39
CA ARG A 54 12.04 0.36 -10.37
C ARG A 54 10.96 0.45 -11.44
N SER A 55 10.57 -0.70 -11.99
CA SER A 55 9.57 -0.80 -13.05
C SER A 55 8.40 -1.70 -12.65
N ILE A 56 7.18 -1.26 -13.00
CA ILE A 56 5.99 -2.10 -12.87
C ILE A 56 6.08 -3.37 -13.73
N MET A 57 6.79 -3.29 -14.86
CA MET A 57 6.95 -4.43 -15.78
C MET A 57 7.65 -5.62 -15.11
N GLU A 58 8.65 -5.35 -14.25
CA GLU A 58 9.33 -6.39 -13.49
C GLU A 58 8.36 -7.11 -12.53
N ASN A 59 7.55 -6.35 -11.80
CA ASN A 59 6.52 -6.93 -10.92
C ASN A 59 5.49 -7.74 -11.71
N ILE A 60 5.06 -7.27 -12.89
CA ILE A 60 4.11 -7.98 -13.76
C ILE A 60 4.72 -9.29 -14.25
N MET A 61 5.97 -9.27 -14.71
CA MET A 61 6.66 -10.49 -15.20
C MET A 61 6.80 -11.52 -14.08
N VAL A 62 7.21 -11.10 -12.88
CA VAL A 62 7.29 -11.98 -11.71
C VAL A 62 5.91 -12.55 -11.37
N CYS A 63 4.86 -11.73 -11.35
CA CYS A 63 3.49 -12.20 -11.14
C CYS A 63 3.06 -13.23 -12.19
N GLN A 64 3.34 -12.99 -13.46
CA GLN A 64 3.01 -13.93 -14.55
C GLN A 64 3.71 -15.27 -14.36
N ASP A 65 5.00 -15.25 -14.00
CA ASP A 65 5.75 -16.49 -13.74
C ASP A 65 5.20 -17.26 -12.53
N MET A 66 4.81 -16.55 -11.46
CA MET A 66 4.18 -17.17 -10.27
C MET A 66 2.84 -17.81 -10.60
N LEU A 67 2.06 -17.21 -11.50
CA LEU A 67 0.74 -17.72 -11.92
C LEU A 67 0.81 -18.76 -13.04
N LYS A 68 1.96 -18.95 -13.67
CA LYS A 68 2.14 -19.93 -14.74
C LYS A 68 1.90 -21.35 -14.23
N ASN A 69 1.06 -22.11 -14.97
CA ASN A 69 0.67 -23.48 -14.60
C ASN A 69 0.04 -23.57 -13.18
N TYR A 70 -0.75 -22.56 -12.80
CA TYR A 70 -1.30 -22.43 -11.45
C TYR A 70 -2.14 -23.64 -11.01
N ASN A 71 -2.94 -24.20 -11.93
CA ASN A 71 -3.86 -25.31 -11.66
C ASN A 71 -3.25 -26.71 -11.91
N ASN A 72 -1.94 -26.81 -12.14
CA ASN A 72 -1.32 -28.12 -12.37
C ASN A 72 -1.31 -28.95 -11.09
N LYS A 73 -2.18 -29.95 -11.00
CA LYS A 73 -2.38 -30.85 -9.85
C LYS A 73 -1.12 -31.65 -9.42
N ARG A 74 -0.11 -31.74 -10.28
CA ARG A 74 1.18 -32.40 -9.96
C ARG A 74 2.14 -31.50 -9.18
N LYS A 75 1.80 -30.23 -8.97
CA LYS A 75 2.63 -29.25 -8.24
C LYS A 75 2.10 -29.04 -6.82
N ALA A 76 2.96 -28.52 -5.95
CA ALA A 76 2.59 -28.17 -4.58
C ALA A 76 1.43 -27.15 -4.54
N SER A 77 0.60 -27.25 -3.52
CA SER A 77 -0.50 -26.31 -3.26
C SER A 77 -0.01 -24.87 -3.20
N LYS A 78 -0.74 -23.96 -3.84
CA LYS A 78 -0.39 -22.55 -3.96
C LYS A 78 -1.52 -21.68 -3.44
N CYS A 79 -1.15 -20.56 -2.81
CA CYS A 79 -2.09 -19.53 -2.41
C CYS A 79 -1.54 -18.17 -2.85
N THR A 80 -2.34 -17.44 -3.63
CA THR A 80 -2.08 -16.04 -3.98
C THR A 80 -3.21 -15.19 -3.48
N VAL A 81 -2.91 -14.13 -2.75
CA VAL A 81 -3.91 -13.20 -2.24
C VAL A 81 -3.70 -11.84 -2.89
N LYS A 82 -4.68 -11.39 -3.68
CA LYS A 82 -4.75 -10.01 -4.16
C LYS A 82 -5.47 -9.18 -3.11
N VAL A 83 -4.78 -8.25 -2.48
CA VAL A 83 -5.34 -7.37 -1.46
C VAL A 83 -5.55 -5.98 -2.05
N ASP A 84 -6.78 -5.49 -1.98
CA ASP A 84 -7.14 -4.10 -2.29
C ASP A 84 -7.26 -3.33 -0.98
N LEU A 85 -6.58 -2.19 -0.85
CA LEU A 85 -6.65 -1.36 0.35
C LEU A 85 -7.80 -0.34 0.23
N ARG A 86 -8.70 -0.35 1.22
CA ARG A 86 -9.88 0.52 1.22
C ARG A 86 -9.49 1.97 1.45
N LYS A 87 -9.76 2.86 0.45
CA LYS A 87 -9.50 4.31 0.54
C LYS A 87 -8.09 4.61 1.09
N ALA A 88 -7.09 3.97 0.53
CA ALA A 88 -5.73 3.93 1.05
C ALA A 88 -5.18 5.32 1.45
N TYR A 89 -5.24 6.30 0.53
CA TYR A 89 -4.76 7.66 0.79
C TYR A 89 -5.56 8.40 1.87
N ASP A 90 -6.85 8.12 2.01
CA ASP A 90 -7.73 8.84 2.94
C ASP A 90 -7.72 8.23 4.35
N SER A 91 -7.15 7.01 4.53
CA SER A 91 -7.31 6.22 5.76
C SER A 91 -6.07 6.18 6.64
N VAL A 92 -4.88 6.40 6.10
CA VAL A 92 -3.62 6.29 6.84
C VAL A 92 -3.57 7.24 8.04
N HIS A 93 -3.19 6.74 9.21
CA HIS A 93 -3.04 7.53 10.43
C HIS A 93 -1.79 8.40 10.38
N TRP A 94 -1.89 9.67 10.75
CA TRP A 94 -0.75 10.59 10.80
C TRP A 94 0.29 10.20 11.85
N SER A 95 -0.15 9.70 13.02
CA SER A 95 0.75 9.16 14.04
C SER A 95 1.61 8.03 13.48
N PHE A 96 1.00 7.11 12.69
CA PHE A 96 1.72 6.02 12.05
C PHE A 96 2.78 6.53 11.06
N ILE A 97 2.45 7.54 10.22
CA ILE A 97 3.43 8.15 9.30
C ILE A 97 4.61 8.75 10.08
N ARG A 98 4.32 9.51 11.16
CA ARG A 98 5.35 10.08 12.04
C ARG A 98 6.25 8.99 12.60
N ASP A 99 5.65 7.95 13.18
CA ASP A 99 6.38 6.87 13.85
C ASP A 99 7.24 6.09 12.84
N MET A 100 6.75 5.91 11.60
CA MET A 100 7.52 5.32 10.50
C MET A 100 8.73 6.18 10.11
N LEU A 101 8.55 7.48 9.95
CA LEU A 101 9.66 8.39 9.64
C LEU A 101 10.71 8.38 10.75
N MET A 102 10.29 8.39 12.02
CA MET A 102 11.20 8.29 13.17
C MET A 102 11.93 6.94 13.20
N ALA A 103 11.23 5.82 12.96
CA ALA A 103 11.81 4.48 12.92
C ALA A 103 12.80 4.26 11.76
N LEU A 104 12.67 5.05 10.69
CA LEU A 104 13.60 5.10 9.57
C LEU A 104 14.74 6.12 9.77
N ASN A 105 14.89 6.68 10.98
CA ASN A 105 15.92 7.64 11.37
C ASN A 105 15.92 8.95 10.57
N PHE A 106 14.77 9.42 10.12
CA PHE A 106 14.67 10.75 9.54
C PHE A 106 14.94 11.83 10.61
N PRO A 107 15.62 12.93 10.26
CA PRO A 107 15.87 14.03 11.20
C PRO A 107 14.57 14.60 11.77
N ASN A 108 14.52 14.88 13.06
CA ASN A 108 13.34 15.39 13.77
C ASN A 108 12.74 16.63 13.10
N GLN A 109 13.62 17.55 12.59
CA GLN A 109 13.17 18.73 11.87
C GLN A 109 12.42 18.38 10.59
N PHE A 110 12.90 17.39 9.83
CA PHE A 110 12.23 16.92 8.61
C PHE A 110 10.89 16.28 8.94
N VAL A 111 10.84 15.41 9.96
CA VAL A 111 9.58 14.79 10.44
C VAL A 111 8.56 15.86 10.81
N ARG A 112 8.97 16.89 11.59
CA ARG A 112 8.10 18.01 11.96
C ARG A 112 7.55 18.73 10.74
N LEU A 113 8.37 19.05 9.74
CA LEU A 113 7.93 19.71 8.51
C LEU A 113 6.93 18.87 7.72
N VAL A 114 7.14 17.55 7.60
CA VAL A 114 6.19 16.65 6.97
C VAL A 114 4.87 16.64 7.73
N MET A 115 4.92 16.52 9.06
CA MET A 115 3.72 16.49 9.90
C MET A 115 2.92 17.79 9.82
N GLU A 116 3.56 18.95 9.84
CA GLU A 116 2.92 20.24 9.61
C GLU A 116 2.21 20.27 8.26
N CYS A 117 2.86 19.79 7.20
CA CYS A 117 2.28 19.74 5.88
C CYS A 117 1.02 18.86 5.78
N ILE A 118 0.96 17.73 6.46
CA ILE A 118 -0.18 16.80 6.33
C ILE A 118 -1.31 17.07 7.32
N SER A 119 -1.01 17.63 8.52
CA SER A 119 -1.99 17.73 9.61
C SER A 119 -2.65 19.11 9.77
N THR A 120 -2.02 20.19 9.31
CA THR A 120 -2.53 21.54 9.50
C THR A 120 -3.56 22.04 8.47
N PRO A 121 -3.63 21.48 7.23
CA PRO A 121 -4.51 22.03 6.22
C PRO A 121 -6.00 21.98 6.56
N SER A 122 -6.69 23.05 6.21
CA SER A 122 -8.16 23.08 6.13
C SER A 122 -8.60 22.81 4.71
N PHE A 123 -9.70 22.11 4.57
CA PHE A 123 -10.27 21.71 3.29
C PHE A 123 -11.62 22.38 3.08
N SER A 124 -11.93 22.68 1.82
CA SER A 124 -13.26 23.06 1.37
C SER A 124 -13.62 22.21 0.15
N ILE A 125 -14.88 21.89 -0.01
CA ILE A 125 -15.36 21.13 -1.17
C ILE A 125 -15.88 22.12 -2.23
N MET A 126 -15.34 22.03 -3.44
CA MET A 126 -15.85 22.78 -4.57
C MET A 126 -16.95 21.96 -5.27
N ILE A 127 -18.14 22.53 -5.32
CA ILE A 127 -19.32 21.97 -5.99
C ILE A 127 -19.92 23.07 -6.84
N ASN A 128 -20.14 22.81 -8.15
CA ASN A 128 -20.74 23.74 -9.11
C ASN A 128 -20.12 25.16 -9.08
N GLY A 129 -18.78 25.24 -8.98
CA GLY A 129 -18.06 26.50 -8.95
C GLY A 129 -18.03 27.24 -7.62
N GLY A 130 -18.78 26.77 -6.59
CA GLY A 130 -18.82 27.34 -5.25
C GLY A 130 -18.01 26.52 -4.23
N MET A 131 -17.37 27.22 -3.28
CA MET A 131 -16.71 26.59 -2.12
C MET A 131 -17.71 26.40 -0.99
N HIS A 132 -17.83 25.15 -0.51
CA HIS A 132 -18.77 24.80 0.54
C HIS A 132 -18.03 24.30 1.78
N ARG A 133 -18.29 24.93 2.92
CA ARG A 133 -17.78 24.59 4.26
C ARG A 133 -16.25 24.38 4.33
N PHE A 134 -15.68 24.76 5.46
CA PHE A 134 -14.30 24.45 5.81
C PHE A 134 -14.27 23.38 6.89
N PHE A 135 -13.37 22.41 6.72
CA PHE A 135 -13.17 21.36 7.72
C PHE A 135 -11.68 20.97 7.79
N LYS A 136 -11.26 20.46 8.95
CA LYS A 136 -9.90 19.93 9.14
C LYS A 136 -9.88 18.43 8.88
N GLY A 137 -8.83 17.95 8.26
CA GLY A 137 -8.53 16.51 8.17
C GLY A 137 -8.25 15.94 9.57
N LYS A 138 -8.47 14.63 9.73
CA LYS A 138 -8.11 13.90 10.95
C LYS A 138 -7.11 12.78 10.67
N ARG A 139 -6.96 12.35 9.42
CA ARG A 139 -6.06 11.31 8.92
C ARG A 139 -5.97 11.40 7.40
N GLY A 140 -5.16 10.55 6.82
CA GLY A 140 -4.98 10.48 5.37
C GLY A 140 -3.93 11.45 4.83
N VAL A 141 -3.52 11.19 3.59
CA VAL A 141 -2.65 12.05 2.79
C VAL A 141 -3.41 12.48 1.54
N ARG A 142 -3.10 13.64 1.01
CA ARG A 142 -3.90 14.24 -0.07
C ARG A 142 -3.62 13.58 -1.41
N GLN A 143 -4.67 13.21 -2.13
CA GLN A 143 -4.58 12.83 -3.53
C GLN A 143 -4.30 14.08 -4.38
N GLY A 144 -3.19 14.07 -5.13
CA GLY A 144 -2.71 15.22 -5.92
C GLY A 144 -1.60 16.05 -5.27
N ASP A 145 -1.18 15.72 -4.04
CA ASP A 145 -0.03 16.31 -3.38
C ASP A 145 1.27 15.54 -3.78
N PRO A 146 2.33 16.24 -4.21
CA PRO A 146 3.57 15.59 -4.66
C PRO A 146 4.22 14.63 -3.67
N VAL A 147 4.17 14.93 -2.35
CA VAL A 147 4.82 14.10 -1.32
C VAL A 147 3.96 12.91 -0.88
N SER A 148 2.64 12.98 -1.07
CA SER A 148 1.70 11.97 -0.57
C SER A 148 1.98 10.54 -1.03
N PRO A 149 2.31 10.27 -2.31
CA PRO A 149 2.65 8.92 -2.77
C PRO A 149 3.87 8.35 -2.04
N LEU A 150 4.88 9.18 -1.75
CA LEU A 150 6.11 8.74 -1.09
C LEU A 150 5.87 8.43 0.39
N LEU A 151 5.06 9.24 1.07
CA LEU A 151 4.65 8.96 2.46
C LEU A 151 3.83 7.68 2.55
N PHE A 152 2.99 7.43 1.55
CA PHE A 152 2.23 6.19 1.47
C PHE A 152 3.14 4.97 1.29
N VAL A 153 4.13 5.04 0.39
CA VAL A 153 5.13 3.97 0.19
C VAL A 153 5.94 3.70 1.46
N ILE A 154 6.33 4.75 2.20
CA ILE A 154 6.98 4.62 3.52
C ILE A 154 6.06 3.87 4.49
N GLY A 155 4.77 4.16 4.49
CA GLY A 155 3.81 3.44 5.33
C GLY A 155 3.69 1.96 4.94
N ILE A 156 3.63 1.64 3.65
CA ILE A 156 3.56 0.25 3.15
C ILE A 156 4.85 -0.54 3.47
N GLU A 157 5.99 0.11 3.58
CA GLU A 157 7.25 -0.54 3.98
C GLU A 157 7.14 -1.25 5.33
N TYR A 158 6.33 -0.76 6.27
CA TYR A 158 6.05 -1.49 7.51
C TYR A 158 5.43 -2.86 7.25
N LEU A 159 4.46 -2.93 6.34
CA LEU A 159 3.85 -4.21 5.95
C LEU A 159 4.87 -5.13 5.29
N SER A 160 5.72 -4.61 4.41
CA SER A 160 6.79 -5.40 3.76
C SER A 160 7.73 -6.00 4.80
N ARG A 161 8.18 -5.22 5.77
CA ARG A 161 9.03 -5.71 6.88
C ARG A 161 8.30 -6.71 7.77
N LEU A 162 7.01 -6.49 8.03
CA LEU A 162 6.19 -7.42 8.80
C LEU A 162 6.02 -8.77 8.09
N LEU A 163 5.73 -8.77 6.79
CA LEU A 163 5.63 -9.97 5.97
C LEU A 163 6.97 -10.73 5.90
N LYS A 164 8.09 -10.02 5.75
CA LYS A 164 9.43 -10.60 5.82
C LYS A 164 9.73 -11.22 7.19
N LYS A 165 9.24 -10.62 8.29
CA LYS A 165 9.35 -11.19 9.63
C LYS A 165 8.47 -12.44 9.76
N VAL A 166 7.25 -12.39 9.27
CA VAL A 166 6.31 -13.53 9.27
C VAL A 166 6.85 -14.71 8.48
N SER A 167 7.55 -14.49 7.37
CA SER A 167 8.13 -15.58 6.57
C SER A 167 9.21 -16.39 7.30
N LYS A 168 9.78 -15.85 8.37
CA LYS A 168 10.77 -16.55 9.23
C LYS A 168 10.13 -17.35 10.35
N LEU A 169 8.82 -17.24 10.56
CA LEU A 169 8.13 -17.98 11.62
C LEU A 169 8.01 -19.46 11.30
N ARG A 170 8.14 -20.31 12.34
CA ARG A 170 7.90 -21.74 12.20
C ARG A 170 6.49 -22.01 11.69
N GLY A 171 6.42 -22.71 10.55
CA GLY A 171 5.17 -23.07 9.89
C GLY A 171 4.74 -22.15 8.77
N PHE A 172 5.46 -21.09 8.46
CA PHE A 172 5.33 -20.39 7.20
C PHE A 172 5.95 -21.23 6.07
N ARG A 173 5.22 -21.36 4.96
CA ARG A 173 5.68 -22.09 3.78
C ARG A 173 5.60 -21.18 2.57
N PHE A 174 6.72 -21.00 1.87
CA PHE A 174 6.77 -20.19 0.66
C PHE A 174 5.97 -20.82 -0.49
N HIS A 175 5.44 -19.99 -1.34
CA HIS A 175 5.01 -20.41 -2.69
C HIS A 175 6.21 -21.06 -3.39
N GLN A 176 5.98 -22.17 -4.11
CA GLN A 176 7.06 -22.97 -4.72
C GLN A 176 8.01 -22.14 -5.59
N GLY A 177 7.47 -21.23 -6.43
CA GLY A 177 8.26 -20.36 -7.29
C GLY A 177 8.97 -19.23 -6.55
N CYS A 178 8.52 -18.89 -5.33
CA CYS A 178 9.07 -17.76 -4.54
C CYS A 178 10.15 -18.18 -3.54
N ARG A 179 10.33 -19.49 -3.32
CA ARG A 179 11.20 -20.00 -2.24
C ARG A 179 12.65 -19.57 -2.38
N GLN A 180 13.21 -19.66 -3.58
CA GLN A 180 14.61 -19.30 -3.84
C GLN A 180 14.85 -17.80 -3.69
N LEU A 181 13.88 -16.97 -4.08
CA LEU A 181 13.91 -15.52 -3.98
C LEU A 181 13.54 -15.00 -2.57
N GLY A 182 13.04 -15.87 -1.69
CA GLY A 182 12.48 -15.44 -0.41
C GLY A 182 11.29 -14.48 -0.55
N LEU A 183 10.61 -14.50 -1.71
CA LEU A 183 9.55 -13.57 -2.05
C LEU A 183 8.25 -13.97 -1.36
N THR A 184 7.68 -13.06 -0.58
CA THR A 184 6.39 -13.24 0.11
C THR A 184 5.28 -12.41 -0.51
N HIS A 185 5.63 -11.30 -1.15
CA HIS A 185 4.67 -10.33 -1.69
C HIS A 185 5.32 -9.45 -2.75
N LEU A 186 4.48 -8.84 -3.56
CA LEU A 186 4.80 -7.71 -4.44
C LEU A 186 3.81 -6.59 -4.18
N VAL A 187 4.29 -5.36 -4.27
CA VAL A 187 3.48 -4.16 -4.07
C VAL A 187 3.71 -3.19 -5.23
N PHE A 188 2.64 -2.61 -5.71
CA PHE A 188 2.70 -1.47 -6.61
C PHE A 188 1.71 -0.41 -6.14
N ALA A 189 2.21 0.60 -5.44
CA ALA A 189 1.41 1.60 -4.73
C ALA A 189 0.48 0.95 -3.69
N ASP A 190 -0.83 0.95 -3.92
CA ASP A 190 -1.87 0.36 -3.08
C ASP A 190 -2.27 -1.07 -3.50
N ASP A 191 -1.83 -1.53 -4.66
CA ASP A 191 -2.03 -2.92 -5.10
C ASP A 191 -1.00 -3.85 -4.44
N LEU A 192 -1.49 -4.84 -3.71
CA LEU A 192 -0.67 -5.81 -2.98
C LEU A 192 -1.02 -7.24 -3.39
N MET A 193 0.00 -8.02 -3.72
CA MET A 193 -0.11 -9.45 -3.97
C MET A 193 0.76 -10.24 -2.99
N LEU A 194 0.16 -11.19 -2.27
CA LEU A 194 0.85 -12.11 -1.36
C LEU A 194 0.98 -13.48 -2.00
N PHE A 195 2.13 -14.11 -1.82
CA PHE A 195 2.43 -15.44 -2.35
C PHE A 195 2.84 -16.39 -1.22
N GLY A 196 2.12 -17.48 -1.07
CA GLY A 196 2.40 -18.48 -0.06
C GLY A 196 2.02 -19.90 -0.52
N HIS A 197 2.35 -20.87 0.29
CA HIS A 197 1.84 -22.23 0.12
C HIS A 197 0.35 -22.24 0.46
N GLY A 198 -0.43 -23.09 -0.25
CA GLY A 198 -1.87 -23.22 -0.07
C GLY A 198 -2.22 -24.05 1.17
N ASP A 199 -1.83 -23.60 2.36
CA ASP A 199 -2.20 -24.23 3.62
C ASP A 199 -2.80 -23.21 4.60
N LYS A 200 -3.66 -23.68 5.49
CA LYS A 200 -4.36 -22.87 6.48
C LYS A 200 -3.41 -22.08 7.38
N ARG A 201 -2.24 -22.62 7.69
CA ARG A 201 -1.28 -21.98 8.60
C ARG A 201 -0.61 -20.77 7.94
N THR A 202 -0.09 -20.93 6.72
CA THR A 202 0.50 -19.83 5.94
C THR A 202 -0.53 -18.72 5.71
N PHE A 203 -1.77 -19.09 5.31
CA PHE A 203 -2.84 -18.11 5.14
C PHE A 203 -3.17 -17.37 6.44
N SER A 204 -3.28 -18.07 7.56
CA SER A 204 -3.53 -17.44 8.88
C SER A 204 -2.43 -16.46 9.28
N LEU A 205 -1.17 -16.74 8.93
CA LEU A 205 -0.05 -15.84 9.17
C LEU A 205 -0.15 -14.56 8.32
N PHE A 206 -0.59 -14.65 7.07
CA PHE A 206 -0.87 -13.47 6.25
C PHE A 206 -2.01 -12.63 6.83
N VAL A 207 -3.11 -13.24 7.21
CA VAL A 207 -4.25 -12.54 7.84
C VAL A 207 -3.82 -11.84 9.12
N ARG A 208 -3.00 -12.49 9.94
CA ARG A 208 -2.44 -11.89 11.16
C ARG A 208 -1.56 -10.68 10.86
N ALA A 209 -0.71 -10.76 9.84
CA ALA A 209 0.14 -9.63 9.42
C ALA A 209 -0.72 -8.46 8.96
N LEU A 210 -1.71 -8.70 8.10
CA LEU A 210 -2.63 -7.67 7.61
C LEU A 210 -3.41 -7.01 8.75
N ARG A 211 -3.95 -7.79 9.70
CA ARG A 211 -4.65 -7.24 10.88
C ARG A 211 -3.74 -6.42 11.79
N THR A 212 -2.47 -6.83 11.94
CA THR A 212 -1.50 -6.04 12.72
C THR A 212 -1.21 -4.72 12.02
N PHE A 213 -1.01 -4.75 10.69
CA PHE A 213 -0.81 -3.57 9.88
C PHE A 213 -2.01 -2.61 9.95
N GLU A 214 -3.23 -3.13 9.80
CA GLU A 214 -4.47 -2.36 9.90
C GLU A 214 -4.59 -1.61 11.23
N LYS A 215 -4.31 -2.28 12.35
CA LYS A 215 -4.40 -1.68 13.70
C LYS A 215 -3.49 -0.47 13.88
N VAL A 216 -2.29 -0.49 13.32
CA VAL A 216 -1.31 0.59 13.52
C VAL A 216 -1.41 1.67 12.44
N SER A 217 -1.69 1.29 11.20
CA SER A 217 -1.69 2.21 10.06
C SER A 217 -3.04 2.86 9.77
N GLY A 218 -4.14 2.21 10.15
CA GLY A 218 -5.50 2.55 9.72
C GLY A 218 -5.84 2.10 8.30
N LEU A 219 -4.94 1.36 7.63
CA LEU A 219 -5.10 0.87 6.27
C LEU A 219 -5.73 -0.51 6.28
N CYS A 220 -7.02 -0.59 5.97
CA CYS A 220 -7.81 -1.82 6.01
C CYS A 220 -7.89 -2.47 4.64
N ALA A 221 -7.82 -3.80 4.60
CA ALA A 221 -8.14 -4.56 3.40
C ALA A 221 -9.63 -4.43 3.05
N ASN A 222 -9.93 -4.28 1.78
CA ASN A 222 -11.29 -4.24 1.26
C ASN A 222 -11.78 -5.66 0.97
N SER A 223 -12.59 -6.22 1.86
CA SER A 223 -13.11 -7.59 1.72
C SER A 223 -13.86 -7.83 0.42
N ASN A 224 -14.54 -6.81 -0.14
CA ASN A 224 -15.33 -6.95 -1.36
C ASN A 224 -14.47 -7.00 -2.64
N LYS A 225 -13.22 -6.54 -2.57
CA LYS A 225 -12.29 -6.49 -3.71
C LYS A 225 -11.04 -7.35 -3.50
N THR A 226 -10.79 -7.78 -2.28
CA THR A 226 -9.72 -8.73 -1.97
C THR A 226 -10.11 -10.11 -2.47
N ALA A 227 -9.23 -10.75 -3.24
CA ALA A 227 -9.45 -12.06 -3.80
C ALA A 227 -8.35 -13.03 -3.37
N VAL A 228 -8.76 -14.27 -3.07
CA VAL A 228 -7.85 -15.36 -2.73
C VAL A 228 -7.93 -16.41 -3.84
N TYR A 229 -6.78 -16.72 -4.41
CA TYR A 229 -6.65 -17.72 -5.45
C TYR A 229 -5.89 -18.92 -4.90
N PHE A 230 -6.49 -20.12 -5.02
CA PHE A 230 -5.86 -21.37 -4.66
C PHE A 230 -5.54 -22.16 -5.93
N GLY A 231 -4.32 -22.68 -6.02
CA GLY A 231 -3.88 -23.53 -7.11
C GLY A 231 -3.40 -24.89 -6.59
N SER A 232 -3.68 -25.96 -7.34
CA SER A 232 -3.22 -27.30 -7.01
C SER A 232 -3.73 -27.83 -5.67
N MET A 233 -4.90 -27.40 -5.20
CA MET A 233 -5.56 -27.89 -3.98
C MET A 233 -6.68 -28.88 -4.34
N GLU A 234 -6.92 -29.86 -3.47
CA GLU A 234 -8.09 -30.70 -3.50
C GLU A 234 -9.36 -29.89 -3.19
N GLU A 235 -10.49 -30.22 -3.83
CA GLU A 235 -11.72 -29.40 -3.72
C GLU A 235 -12.28 -29.29 -2.29
N GLY A 236 -12.00 -30.25 -1.42
CA GLY A 236 -12.42 -30.22 -0.01
C GLY A 236 -11.58 -29.33 0.91
N LEU A 237 -10.49 -28.71 0.42
CA LEU A 237 -9.58 -27.86 1.18
C LEU A 237 -9.61 -26.39 0.72
N LYS A 238 -10.44 -26.05 -0.26
CA LYS A 238 -10.67 -24.69 -0.73
C LYS A 238 -11.73 -24.00 0.14
#